data_d87650de825f1e8dc3ff75801c78569e
#
_entry.id   d87650de825f1e8dc3ff75801c78569e
#
_cell.length_a   1.000
_cell.length_b   1.000
_cell.length_c   1.000
_cell.angle_alpha   90.00
_cell.angle_beta   90.00
_cell.angle_gamma   90.00
#
_symmetry.space_group_name_H-M   'P 1'
#
loop_
_entity.id
_entity.type
_entity.pdbx_description
1 polymer ?
#
loop_
_entity_poly.entity_id
_entity_poly.type
_entity_poly.pdbx_seq_one_letter_code
_entity_poly.pdbx_strand_id
1 'polypeptide(L)'
;VVEARLPSPQQVSLQGRLGALAFTFSTTWPDVLSAALEKGELVVRTTRDQLLPLMTFLRDDPQCRFEQMMDLCGVDYPSRPERFDVVYNLLSVTLNQRIRVIITTDEVAPVASVSGLWPCACWWERECYDLFGVQFSGNPDMRRILTDDGFEGYPLRKDFPLTGYEEVRYDVESRQVVKEPVSLAQDFRNFDFVSPWEGMLTLPGDEKAHEVRQHIRRSRG
;
A
#
# COMPACT_ATOMS: atom_id res chain seq x y z
N VAL A 1 -6.13 20.35 -28.72
CA VAL A 1 -4.69 20.65 -28.50
C VAL A 1 -4.56 20.88 -27.01
N VAL A 2 -4.10 19.88 -26.26
CA VAL A 2 -3.80 20.02 -24.82
C VAL A 2 -2.40 20.66 -24.76
N GLU A 3 -2.34 21.93 -24.42
CA GLU A 3 -1.07 22.57 -24.10
C GLU A 3 -0.43 21.87 -22.90
N ALA A 4 0.68 21.21 -23.14
CA ALA A 4 1.52 20.65 -22.07
C ALA A 4 2.03 21.82 -21.21
N ARG A 5 1.43 21.99 -20.05
CA ARG A 5 1.82 23.02 -19.08
C ARG A 5 3.25 22.72 -18.63
N LEU A 6 4.20 23.57 -18.96
CA LEU A 6 5.57 23.46 -18.49
C LEU A 6 5.59 23.42 -16.96
N PRO A 7 6.37 22.54 -16.34
CA PRO A 7 6.46 22.45 -14.89
C PRO A 7 6.97 23.78 -14.30
N SER A 8 6.42 24.17 -13.15
CA SER A 8 6.86 25.38 -12.46
C SER A 8 8.34 25.26 -12.04
N PRO A 9 9.10 26.37 -11.88
CA PRO A 9 10.48 26.33 -11.41
C PRO A 9 10.68 25.58 -10.09
N GLN A 10 9.68 25.58 -9.21
CA GLN A 10 9.70 24.81 -7.97
C GLN A 10 9.59 23.29 -8.22
N GLN A 11 8.81 22.85 -9.21
CA GLN A 11 8.70 21.43 -9.57
C GLN A 11 10.00 20.90 -10.18
N VAL A 12 10.68 21.68 -11.00
CA VAL A 12 11.99 21.30 -11.56
C VAL A 12 13.03 21.15 -10.45
N SER A 13 13.04 22.08 -9.48
CA SER A 13 13.96 21.98 -8.32
C SER A 13 13.67 20.80 -7.41
N LEU A 14 12.40 20.44 -7.24
CA LEU A 14 11.98 19.28 -6.45
C LEU A 14 12.42 17.97 -7.11
N GLN A 15 12.12 17.79 -8.39
CA GLN A 15 12.54 16.60 -9.16
C GLN A 15 14.08 16.47 -9.19
N GLY A 16 14.81 17.56 -9.29
CA GLY A 16 16.28 17.56 -9.24
C GLY A 16 16.80 17.07 -7.88
N ARG A 17 16.22 17.50 -6.78
CA ARG A 17 16.60 17.04 -5.42
C ARG A 17 16.27 15.57 -5.20
N LEU A 18 15.07 15.13 -5.55
CA LEU A 18 14.66 13.71 -5.44
C LEU A 18 15.51 12.81 -6.35
N GLY A 19 15.89 13.29 -7.53
CA GLY A 19 16.81 12.57 -8.43
C GLY A 19 18.21 12.45 -7.85
N ALA A 20 18.73 13.48 -7.20
CA ALA A 20 20.01 13.44 -6.49
C ALA A 20 19.98 12.45 -5.33
N LEU A 21 18.90 12.43 -4.54
CA LEU A 21 18.69 11.44 -3.48
C LEU A 21 18.60 10.01 -4.04
N ALA A 22 17.88 9.79 -5.12
CA ALA A 22 17.83 8.48 -5.78
C ALA A 22 19.23 7.99 -6.19
N PHE A 23 20.05 8.87 -6.75
CA PHE A 23 21.44 8.56 -7.10
C PHE A 23 22.27 8.24 -5.85
N THR A 24 22.12 9.01 -4.77
CA THR A 24 22.81 8.77 -3.50
C THR A 24 22.45 7.41 -2.93
N PHE A 25 21.15 7.04 -2.93
CA PHE A 25 20.74 5.72 -2.45
C PHE A 25 21.32 4.57 -3.29
N SER A 26 21.32 4.70 -4.60
CA SER A 26 21.87 3.66 -5.47
C SER A 26 23.39 3.50 -5.37
N THR A 27 24.13 4.54 -4.92
CA THR A 27 25.60 4.51 -4.83
C THR A 27 26.12 4.26 -3.42
N THR A 28 25.46 4.79 -2.41
CA THR A 28 25.92 4.76 -1.00
C THR A 28 25.32 3.63 -0.19
N TRP A 29 24.15 3.15 -0.60
CA TRP A 29 23.43 2.08 0.11
C TRP A 29 23.35 0.82 -0.77
N PRO A 30 24.34 -0.10 -0.66
CA PRO A 30 24.41 -1.27 -1.53
C PRO A 30 23.22 -2.23 -1.38
N ASP A 31 22.55 -2.20 -0.22
CA ASP A 31 21.39 -3.04 0.08
C ASP A 31 20.03 -2.40 -0.26
N VAL A 32 20.03 -1.21 -0.84
CA VAL A 32 18.85 -0.64 -1.49
C VAL A 32 18.66 -1.34 -2.83
N LEU A 33 17.58 -2.12 -2.93
CA LEU A 33 17.29 -2.94 -4.10
C LEU A 33 16.96 -2.09 -5.33
N SER A 34 16.27 -0.96 -5.11
CA SER A 34 15.98 0.02 -6.15
C SER A 34 15.60 1.37 -5.56
N ALA A 35 15.97 2.44 -6.26
CA ALA A 35 15.52 3.79 -5.98
C ALA A 35 15.10 4.44 -7.31
N ALA A 36 13.84 4.77 -7.47
CA ALA A 36 13.28 5.32 -8.70
C ALA A 36 12.34 6.49 -8.42
N LEU A 37 12.31 7.44 -9.34
CA LEU A 37 11.33 8.52 -9.29
C LEU A 37 10.08 8.11 -10.07
N GLU A 38 8.97 7.91 -9.35
CA GLU A 38 7.71 7.50 -9.93
C GLU A 38 6.64 8.57 -9.65
N LYS A 39 6.00 9.07 -10.69
CA LYS A 39 4.90 10.06 -10.60
C LYS A 39 5.21 11.29 -9.72
N GLY A 40 6.49 11.69 -9.63
CA GLY A 40 6.93 12.83 -8.85
C GLY A 40 7.28 12.53 -7.38
N GLU A 41 7.25 11.28 -6.96
CA GLU A 41 7.68 10.79 -5.65
C GLU A 41 8.88 9.85 -5.79
N LEU A 42 9.76 9.87 -4.80
CA LEU A 42 10.86 8.92 -4.74
C LEU A 42 10.37 7.62 -4.11
N VAL A 43 10.52 6.53 -4.84
CA VAL A 43 10.20 5.16 -4.36
C VAL A 43 11.49 4.40 -4.14
N VAL A 44 11.70 3.92 -2.92
CA VAL A 44 12.88 3.16 -2.50
C VAL A 44 12.43 1.78 -2.04
N ARG A 45 13.05 0.74 -2.60
CA ARG A 45 12.88 -0.65 -2.14
C ARG A 45 14.13 -1.11 -1.43
N THR A 46 13.96 -1.66 -0.23
CA THR A 46 15.07 -2.11 0.60
C THR A 46 14.77 -3.44 1.29
N THR A 47 15.77 -4.01 1.96
CA THR A 47 15.61 -5.22 2.76
C THR A 47 15.14 -4.89 4.18
N ARG A 48 14.63 -5.89 4.89
CA ARG A 48 14.19 -5.75 6.30
C ARG A 48 15.33 -5.29 7.23
N ASP A 49 16.55 -5.81 7.01
CA ASP A 49 17.70 -5.49 7.84
C ASP A 49 18.16 -4.05 7.69
N GLN A 50 17.95 -3.46 6.52
CA GLN A 50 18.34 -2.09 6.23
C GLN A 50 17.24 -1.06 6.53
N LEU A 51 16.07 -1.52 6.94
CA LEU A 51 14.94 -0.62 7.21
C LEU A 51 15.27 0.44 8.27
N LEU A 52 15.69 0.04 9.46
CA LEU A 52 15.98 0.99 10.55
C LEU A 52 17.13 1.94 10.24
N PRO A 53 18.30 1.48 9.73
CA PRO A 53 19.36 2.39 9.30
C PRO A 53 18.89 3.41 8.25
N LEU A 54 18.16 2.94 7.22
CA LEU A 54 17.64 3.82 6.17
C LEU A 54 16.63 4.83 6.71
N MET A 55 15.69 4.38 7.54
CA MET A 55 14.66 5.24 8.13
C MET A 55 15.27 6.30 9.07
N THR A 56 16.29 5.92 9.83
CA THR A 56 17.03 6.87 10.68
C THR A 56 17.73 7.93 9.83
N PHE A 57 18.39 7.52 8.74
CA PHE A 57 19.02 8.44 7.81
C PHE A 57 17.98 9.38 7.19
N LEU A 58 16.85 8.87 6.72
CA LEU A 58 15.79 9.69 6.12
C LEU A 58 15.23 10.75 7.06
N ARG A 59 15.15 10.45 8.36
CA ARG A 59 14.68 11.39 9.38
C ARG A 59 15.74 12.46 9.69
N ASP A 60 17.00 12.05 9.89
CA ASP A 60 18.02 12.87 10.54
C ASP A 60 18.91 13.65 9.56
N ASP A 61 19.07 13.16 8.31
CA ASP A 61 19.91 13.83 7.33
C ASP A 61 19.32 15.18 6.88
N PRO A 62 20.13 16.27 6.88
CA PRO A 62 19.67 17.62 6.51
C PRO A 62 19.09 17.75 5.10
N GLN A 63 19.46 16.87 4.17
CA GLN A 63 18.95 16.87 2.80
C GLN A 63 17.65 16.07 2.66
N CYS A 64 17.33 15.22 3.64
CA CYS A 64 16.16 14.38 3.68
C CYS A 64 15.06 14.97 4.56
N ARG A 65 15.30 15.09 5.85
CA ARG A 65 14.41 15.67 6.86
C ARG A 65 12.96 15.23 6.73
N PHE A 66 12.74 13.91 6.64
CA PHE A 66 11.39 13.35 6.61
C PHE A 66 10.82 13.33 8.04
N GLU A 67 10.34 14.49 8.49
CA GLU A 67 9.87 14.69 9.86
C GLU A 67 8.58 13.93 10.16
N GLN A 68 7.77 13.66 9.14
CA GLN A 68 6.45 13.08 9.32
C GLN A 68 6.30 11.74 8.59
N MET A 69 5.89 10.72 9.33
CA MET A 69 5.31 9.53 8.75
C MET A 69 3.83 9.78 8.47
N MET A 70 3.45 9.70 7.20
CA MET A 70 2.09 9.95 6.75
C MET A 70 1.21 8.72 6.89
N ASP A 71 1.80 7.56 6.60
CA ASP A 71 1.07 6.30 6.55
C ASP A 71 2.03 5.11 6.55
N LEU A 72 1.55 3.96 7.06
CA LEU A 72 2.15 2.65 6.91
C LEU A 72 1.04 1.67 6.56
N CYS A 73 1.16 0.98 5.44
CA CYS A 73 0.17 -0.01 5.03
C CYS A 73 0.82 -1.29 4.50
N GLY A 74 0.06 -2.39 4.59
CA GLY A 74 0.42 -3.68 4.01
C GLY A 74 -0.19 -3.85 2.62
N VAL A 75 0.47 -4.63 1.76
CA VAL A 75 -0.07 -5.08 0.48
C VAL A 75 0.18 -6.57 0.35
N ASP A 76 -0.83 -7.33 -0.01
CA ASP A 76 -0.76 -8.79 -0.14
C ASP A 76 -0.59 -9.23 -1.58
N TYR A 77 0.48 -10.00 -1.86
CA TYR A 77 0.79 -10.63 -3.15
C TYR A 77 0.92 -12.15 -3.00
N PRO A 78 -0.17 -12.91 -3.00
CA PRO A 78 -0.17 -14.35 -2.68
C PRO A 78 0.74 -15.21 -3.57
N SER A 79 1.09 -14.73 -4.75
CA SER A 79 1.95 -15.45 -5.71
C SER A 79 3.45 -15.33 -5.42
N ARG A 80 3.86 -14.49 -4.46
CA ARG A 80 5.27 -14.27 -4.12
C ARG A 80 5.71 -15.09 -2.92
N PRO A 81 6.98 -15.53 -2.84
CA PRO A 81 7.54 -16.13 -1.63
C PRO A 81 7.51 -15.19 -0.43
N GLU A 82 8.00 -13.96 -0.60
CA GLU A 82 7.78 -12.86 0.35
C GLU A 82 6.45 -12.19 -0.02
N ARG A 83 5.40 -12.67 0.62
CA ARG A 83 4.02 -12.38 0.27
C ARG A 83 3.62 -10.92 0.48
N PHE A 84 4.14 -10.28 1.53
CA PHE A 84 3.69 -8.95 1.92
C PHE A 84 4.70 -7.86 1.54
N ASP A 85 4.21 -6.77 0.93
CA ASP A 85 4.93 -5.50 0.90
C ASP A 85 4.45 -4.66 2.09
N VAL A 86 5.38 -4.11 2.86
CA VAL A 86 5.07 -3.07 3.85
C VAL A 86 5.55 -1.74 3.29
N VAL A 87 4.62 -0.82 3.16
CA VAL A 87 4.80 0.47 2.48
C VAL A 87 4.77 1.60 3.50
N TYR A 88 5.83 2.37 3.57
CA TYR A 88 5.96 3.54 4.42
C TYR A 88 5.93 4.80 3.57
N ASN A 89 5.01 5.69 3.83
CA ASN A 89 4.90 6.99 3.17
C ASN A 89 5.39 8.08 4.12
N LEU A 90 6.48 8.77 3.76
CA LEU A 90 7.08 9.82 4.56
C LEU A 90 6.98 11.17 3.86
N LEU A 91 6.86 12.22 4.66
CA LEU A 91 6.79 13.60 4.21
C LEU A 91 7.85 14.46 4.92
N SER A 92 8.63 15.18 4.15
CA SER A 92 9.40 16.31 4.63
C SER A 92 8.57 17.59 4.46
N VAL A 93 8.10 18.13 5.56
CA VAL A 93 7.35 19.40 5.57
C VAL A 93 8.28 20.57 5.24
N THR A 94 9.49 20.55 5.81
CA THR A 94 10.48 21.60 5.59
C THR A 94 10.96 21.68 4.14
N LEU A 95 11.20 20.54 3.49
CA LEU A 95 11.73 20.49 2.12
C LEU A 95 10.65 20.29 1.07
N ASN A 96 9.38 20.10 1.50
CA ASN A 96 8.23 19.81 0.64
C ASN A 96 8.49 18.68 -0.35
N GLN A 97 8.90 17.53 0.17
CA GLN A 97 9.21 16.33 -0.63
C GLN A 97 8.63 15.08 0.03
N ARG A 98 8.33 14.09 -0.80
CA ARG A 98 7.74 12.82 -0.38
C ARG A 98 8.61 11.67 -0.81
N ILE A 99 8.65 10.64 0.03
CA ILE A 99 9.32 9.38 -0.26
C ILE A 99 8.41 8.23 0.15
N ARG A 100 8.46 7.18 -0.64
CA ARG A 100 7.85 5.89 -0.32
C ARG A 100 8.93 4.85 -0.14
N VAL A 101 8.99 4.24 1.03
CA VAL A 101 9.89 3.12 1.30
C VAL A 101 9.09 1.83 1.32
N ILE A 102 9.54 0.82 0.61
CA ILE A 102 8.87 -0.47 0.49
C ILE A 102 9.85 -1.56 0.91
N ILE A 103 9.41 -2.43 1.79
CA ILE A 103 10.10 -3.67 2.14
C ILE A 103 9.21 -4.86 1.88
N THR A 104 9.82 -6.01 1.63
CA THR A 104 9.10 -7.27 1.51
C THR A 104 9.27 -8.13 2.76
N THR A 105 8.24 -8.88 3.11
CA THR A 105 8.26 -9.85 4.21
C THR A 105 7.32 -11.02 3.92
N ASP A 106 7.50 -12.09 4.67
CA ASP A 106 6.62 -13.24 4.68
C ASP A 106 5.69 -13.26 5.93
N GLU A 107 5.01 -14.35 6.15
CA GLU A 107 4.07 -14.52 7.27
C GLU A 107 4.76 -14.69 8.63
N VAL A 108 6.03 -15.03 8.65
CA VAL A 108 6.77 -15.45 9.85
C VAL A 108 7.84 -14.44 10.26
N ALA A 109 8.54 -13.87 9.28
CA ALA A 109 9.68 -13.02 9.54
C ALA A 109 9.25 -11.63 10.00
N PRO A 110 9.61 -11.21 11.22
CA PRO A 110 9.19 -9.92 11.75
C PRO A 110 9.92 -8.78 11.04
N VAL A 111 9.23 -7.65 10.93
CA VAL A 111 9.76 -6.37 10.49
C VAL A 111 10.19 -5.57 11.72
N ALA A 112 11.32 -4.87 11.65
CA ALA A 112 11.72 -3.99 12.74
C ALA A 112 10.77 -2.79 12.87
N SER A 113 10.28 -2.53 14.09
CA SER A 113 9.39 -1.39 14.36
C SER A 113 10.12 -0.07 14.19
N VAL A 114 9.45 0.88 13.57
CA VAL A 114 9.92 2.26 13.43
C VAL A 114 9.24 3.23 14.42
N SER A 115 8.51 2.71 15.41
CA SER A 115 7.83 3.49 16.45
C SER A 115 8.78 4.35 17.29
N GLY A 116 10.04 3.92 17.44
CA GLY A 116 11.10 4.72 18.08
C GLY A 116 11.55 5.93 17.27
N LEU A 117 11.30 5.94 15.96
CA LEU A 117 11.60 7.07 15.08
C LEU A 117 10.40 8.01 14.93
N TRP A 118 9.22 7.45 14.71
CA TRP A 118 7.93 8.16 14.62
C TRP A 118 6.91 7.46 15.54
N PRO A 119 6.52 8.07 16.66
CA PRO A 119 5.59 7.44 17.61
C PRO A 119 4.23 7.05 17.00
N CYS A 120 3.77 7.75 15.96
CA CYS A 120 2.54 7.41 15.25
C CYS A 120 2.59 6.02 14.57
N ALA A 121 3.78 5.52 14.24
CA ALA A 121 3.97 4.20 13.66
C ALA A 121 3.42 3.07 14.54
N CYS A 122 3.41 3.26 15.86
CA CYS A 122 2.86 2.27 16.79
C CYS A 122 1.40 1.88 16.42
N TRP A 123 0.60 2.84 15.98
CA TRP A 123 -0.79 2.59 15.57
C TRP A 123 -0.88 1.94 14.18
N TRP A 124 -0.12 2.44 13.22
CA TRP A 124 -0.10 1.91 11.86
C TRP A 124 0.45 0.49 11.78
N GLU A 125 1.46 0.17 12.59
CA GLU A 125 2.01 -1.18 12.70
C GLU A 125 0.99 -2.15 13.29
N ARG A 126 0.21 -1.72 14.30
CA ARG A 126 -0.92 -2.50 14.84
C ARG A 126 -1.99 -2.76 13.79
N GLU A 127 -2.33 -1.77 12.98
CA GLU A 127 -3.29 -1.92 11.90
C GLU A 127 -2.78 -2.92 10.85
N CYS A 128 -1.53 -2.79 10.44
CA CYS A 128 -0.91 -3.72 9.49
C CYS A 128 -0.86 -5.16 10.04
N TYR A 129 -0.56 -5.30 11.33
CA TYR A 129 -0.64 -6.60 12.00
C TYR A 129 -2.08 -7.13 12.04
N ASP A 130 -3.03 -6.32 12.43
CA ASP A 130 -4.42 -6.73 12.59
C ASP A 130 -5.05 -7.20 11.27
N LEU A 131 -4.76 -6.49 10.18
CA LEU A 131 -5.39 -6.73 8.89
C LEU A 131 -4.65 -7.74 7.99
N PHE A 132 -3.31 -7.84 8.11
CA PHE A 132 -2.48 -8.70 7.26
C PHE A 132 -1.71 -9.78 8.03
N GLY A 133 -1.50 -9.60 9.34
CA GLY A 133 -0.72 -10.52 10.17
C GLY A 133 0.79 -10.30 10.12
N VAL A 134 1.25 -9.15 9.64
CA VAL A 134 2.68 -8.80 9.63
C VAL A 134 3.15 -8.51 11.05
N GLN A 135 4.20 -9.19 11.49
CA GLN A 135 4.77 -9.02 12.82
C GLN A 135 5.76 -7.86 12.86
N PHE A 136 5.69 -7.02 13.90
CA PHE A 136 6.64 -5.92 14.11
C PHE A 136 7.43 -6.11 15.41
N SER A 137 8.75 -6.36 15.29
CA SER A 137 9.62 -6.52 16.45
C SER A 137 10.00 -5.17 17.03
N GLY A 138 9.84 -5.01 18.35
CA GLY A 138 10.17 -3.77 19.07
C GLY A 138 9.01 -2.76 19.16
N ASN A 139 7.84 -3.05 18.61
CA ASN A 139 6.65 -2.28 18.90
C ASN A 139 6.19 -2.59 20.33
N PRO A 140 5.90 -1.59 21.17
CA PRO A 140 5.53 -1.79 22.57
C PRO A 140 4.12 -2.38 22.75
N ASP A 141 3.24 -2.27 21.75
CA ASP A 141 1.86 -2.72 21.82
C ASP A 141 1.39 -3.29 20.48
N MET A 142 1.31 -4.61 20.38
CA MET A 142 0.88 -5.33 19.16
C MET A 142 -0.53 -5.93 19.28
N ARG A 143 -1.39 -5.36 20.13
CA ARG A 143 -2.80 -5.79 20.20
C ARG A 143 -3.54 -5.40 18.91
N ARG A 144 -4.56 -6.17 18.57
CA ARG A 144 -5.50 -5.83 17.49
C ARG A 144 -6.13 -4.45 17.74
N ILE A 145 -6.50 -3.73 16.68
CA ILE A 145 -7.00 -2.36 16.76
C ILE A 145 -8.34 -2.13 16.05
N LEU A 146 -8.57 -2.79 14.92
CA LEU A 146 -9.78 -2.61 14.11
C LEU A 146 -10.73 -3.79 14.18
N THR A 147 -10.21 -5.01 14.34
CA THR A 147 -11.04 -6.19 14.47
C THR A 147 -11.49 -6.39 15.92
N ASP A 148 -12.63 -7.06 16.11
CA ASP A 148 -13.18 -7.37 17.42
C ASP A 148 -12.27 -8.31 18.22
N ASP A 149 -12.44 -8.30 19.55
CA ASP A 149 -11.80 -9.26 20.44
C ASP A 149 -12.22 -10.69 20.07
N GLY A 150 -11.22 -11.55 19.88
CA GLY A 150 -11.45 -12.92 19.45
C GLY A 150 -11.71 -13.10 17.96
N PHE A 151 -11.49 -12.07 17.13
CA PHE A 151 -11.55 -12.22 15.68
C PHE A 151 -10.44 -13.15 15.19
N GLU A 152 -10.81 -14.17 14.42
CA GLU A 152 -9.87 -15.14 13.87
C GLU A 152 -9.54 -14.82 12.40
N GLY A 153 -8.23 -14.79 12.08
CA GLY A 153 -7.70 -14.50 10.74
C GLY A 153 -7.33 -13.04 10.52
N TYR A 154 -7.07 -12.71 9.26
CA TYR A 154 -6.59 -11.41 8.80
C TYR A 154 -7.39 -10.96 7.57
N PRO A 155 -8.32 -10.00 7.74
CA PRO A 155 -9.41 -9.76 6.78
C PRO A 155 -8.96 -9.12 5.46
N LEU A 156 -7.78 -8.51 5.37
CA LEU A 156 -7.29 -7.93 4.12
C LEU A 156 -6.36 -8.86 3.33
N ARG A 157 -6.06 -10.05 3.82
CA ARG A 157 -5.41 -11.07 3.01
C ARG A 157 -6.30 -11.50 1.86
N LYS A 158 -5.73 -11.74 0.67
CA LYS A 158 -6.48 -12.10 -0.52
C LYS A 158 -7.15 -13.48 -0.46
N ASP A 159 -6.67 -14.35 0.39
CA ASP A 159 -7.24 -15.66 0.68
C ASP A 159 -8.31 -15.66 1.77
N PHE A 160 -8.51 -14.53 2.47
CA PHE A 160 -9.61 -14.39 3.42
C PHE A 160 -10.93 -14.14 2.68
N PRO A 161 -12.03 -14.88 2.99
CA PRO A 161 -13.29 -14.73 2.30
C PRO A 161 -13.91 -13.34 2.54
N LEU A 162 -14.46 -12.75 1.50
CA LEU A 162 -15.08 -11.41 1.55
C LEU A 162 -16.22 -11.32 2.59
N THR A 163 -16.97 -12.41 2.77
CA THR A 163 -18.06 -12.49 3.77
C THR A 163 -17.56 -12.71 5.20
N GLY A 164 -16.30 -13.12 5.38
CA GLY A 164 -15.83 -13.68 6.64
C GLY A 164 -16.44 -15.07 6.93
N TYR A 165 -16.31 -15.52 8.16
CA TYR A 165 -16.81 -16.80 8.64
C TYR A 165 -17.97 -16.64 9.63
N GLU A 166 -17.98 -15.54 10.36
CA GLU A 166 -18.94 -15.22 11.39
C GLU A 166 -19.59 -13.86 11.12
N GLU A 167 -20.87 -13.75 11.46
CA GLU A 167 -21.59 -12.48 11.52
C GLU A 167 -22.01 -12.17 12.95
N VAL A 168 -22.27 -10.91 13.22
CA VAL A 168 -22.58 -10.42 14.55
C VAL A 168 -23.99 -9.86 14.54
N ARG A 169 -24.86 -10.37 15.44
CA ARG A 169 -26.24 -9.94 15.58
C ARG A 169 -26.53 -9.53 17.03
N TYR A 170 -27.32 -8.48 17.21
CA TYR A 170 -27.86 -8.16 18.52
C TYR A 170 -29.10 -9.01 18.78
N ASP A 171 -29.00 -9.83 19.81
CA ASP A 171 -30.15 -10.62 20.28
C ASP A 171 -30.96 -9.86 21.33
N VAL A 172 -32.24 -9.60 21.03
CA VAL A 172 -33.11 -8.80 21.86
C VAL A 172 -33.54 -9.55 23.14
N GLU A 173 -33.60 -10.87 23.05
CA GLU A 173 -34.04 -11.70 24.21
C GLU A 173 -32.94 -11.79 25.26
N SER A 174 -31.71 -12.12 24.84
CA SER A 174 -30.56 -12.18 25.74
C SER A 174 -29.95 -10.81 26.03
N ARG A 175 -30.32 -9.77 25.27
CA ARG A 175 -29.76 -8.39 25.31
C ARG A 175 -28.27 -8.35 25.16
N GLN A 176 -27.72 -9.20 24.30
CA GLN A 176 -26.31 -9.34 24.04
C GLN A 176 -26.02 -9.40 22.54
N VAL A 177 -24.77 -9.10 22.18
CA VAL A 177 -24.27 -9.33 20.86
C VAL A 177 -23.87 -10.80 20.75
N VAL A 178 -24.43 -11.50 19.77
CA VAL A 178 -24.21 -12.94 19.52
C VAL A 178 -23.46 -13.09 18.22
N LYS A 179 -22.44 -13.96 18.22
CA LYS A 179 -21.74 -14.40 17.03
C LYS A 179 -22.40 -15.65 16.49
N GLU A 180 -22.67 -15.66 15.19
CA GLU A 180 -23.26 -16.80 14.50
C GLU A 180 -22.57 -17.02 13.15
N PRO A 181 -22.61 -18.25 12.57
CA PRO A 181 -22.07 -18.49 11.24
C PRO A 181 -22.75 -17.59 10.21
N VAL A 182 -21.98 -17.09 9.22
CA VAL A 182 -22.51 -16.21 8.17
C VAL A 182 -23.67 -16.89 7.43
N SER A 183 -24.83 -16.22 7.41
CA SER A 183 -26.03 -16.63 6.68
C SER A 183 -26.66 -15.41 6.01
N LEU A 184 -26.09 -15.01 4.88
CA LEU A 184 -26.53 -13.80 4.19
C LEU A 184 -27.91 -14.02 3.55
N ALA A 185 -28.78 -13.03 3.69
CA ALA A 185 -30.12 -13.03 3.06
C ALA A 185 -30.04 -12.95 1.52
N GLN A 186 -28.94 -12.45 0.98
CA GLN A 186 -28.67 -12.36 -0.45
C GLN A 186 -27.26 -12.84 -0.73
N ASP A 187 -27.11 -13.77 -1.68
CA ASP A 187 -25.80 -14.22 -2.15
C ASP A 187 -25.04 -13.09 -2.83
N PHE A 188 -23.70 -13.17 -2.76
CA PHE A 188 -22.85 -12.25 -3.51
C PHE A 188 -23.09 -12.39 -4.99
N ARG A 189 -23.35 -11.25 -5.63
CA ARG A 189 -23.51 -11.16 -7.07
C ARG A 189 -22.17 -10.76 -7.70
N ASN A 190 -21.74 -11.52 -8.70
CA ASN A 190 -20.64 -11.12 -9.56
C ASN A 190 -21.14 -10.03 -10.49
N PHE A 191 -20.65 -8.81 -10.30
CA PHE A 191 -20.91 -7.73 -11.22
C PHE A 191 -19.80 -7.69 -12.26
N ASP A 192 -20.18 -7.77 -13.50
CA ASP A 192 -19.34 -7.34 -14.60
C ASP A 192 -19.49 -5.81 -14.72
N PHE A 193 -18.45 -5.08 -14.32
CA PHE A 193 -18.42 -3.62 -14.41
C PHE A 193 -18.20 -3.10 -15.83
N VAL A 194 -18.05 -4.00 -16.79
CA VAL A 194 -18.00 -3.64 -18.21
C VAL A 194 -19.40 -3.18 -18.62
N SER A 195 -19.49 -1.93 -19.08
CA SER A 195 -20.74 -1.42 -19.67
C SER A 195 -21.16 -2.36 -20.81
N PRO A 196 -22.44 -2.77 -20.89
CA PRO A 196 -22.92 -3.52 -22.03
C PRO A 196 -22.59 -2.87 -23.37
N TRP A 197 -22.54 -1.54 -23.40
CA TRP A 197 -22.16 -0.74 -24.56
C TRP A 197 -20.66 -0.79 -24.86
N GLU A 198 -19.81 -0.90 -23.84
CA GLU A 198 -18.36 -1.09 -24.00
C GLU A 198 -17.99 -2.53 -24.31
N GLY A 199 -18.76 -3.48 -23.81
CA GLY A 199 -18.62 -4.92 -24.12
C GLY A 199 -18.98 -5.27 -25.55
N MET A 200 -19.88 -4.50 -26.16
CA MET A 200 -20.26 -4.63 -27.56
C MET A 200 -19.31 -3.83 -28.48
N LEU A 201 -18.04 -4.25 -28.53
CA LEU A 201 -17.06 -3.69 -29.49
C LEU A 201 -17.40 -3.98 -30.97
N THR A 202 -18.49 -4.72 -31.23
CA THR A 202 -18.98 -5.06 -32.56
C THR A 202 -20.50 -5.04 -32.56
N LEU A 203 -21.08 -3.84 -32.54
CA LEU A 203 -22.48 -3.72 -32.93
C LEU A 203 -22.59 -4.00 -34.45
N PRO A 204 -23.59 -4.78 -34.89
CA PRO A 204 -23.87 -4.91 -36.30
C PRO A 204 -24.14 -3.52 -36.90
N GLY A 205 -23.32 -3.09 -37.87
CA GLY A 205 -23.41 -1.78 -38.51
C GLY A 205 -22.45 -0.72 -37.99
N ASP A 206 -21.57 -1.02 -37.03
CA ASP A 206 -20.49 -0.10 -36.60
C ASP A 206 -19.27 -0.23 -37.53
N GLU A 207 -19.20 0.62 -38.51
CA GLU A 207 -18.11 0.66 -39.50
C GLU A 207 -16.74 1.00 -38.87
N LYS A 208 -16.73 1.61 -37.69
CA LYS A 208 -15.52 2.02 -36.97
C LYS A 208 -15.01 1.02 -35.93
N ALA A 209 -15.71 -0.09 -35.70
CA ALA A 209 -15.32 -1.10 -34.72
C ALA A 209 -13.91 -1.69 -34.95
N HIS A 210 -13.46 -1.75 -36.20
CA HIS A 210 -12.11 -2.21 -36.55
C HIS A 210 -11.01 -1.22 -36.13
N GLU A 211 -11.25 0.08 -36.23
CA GLU A 211 -10.29 1.13 -35.85
C GLU A 211 -10.07 1.18 -34.34
N VAL A 212 -11.15 1.04 -33.56
CA VAL A 212 -11.12 1.02 -32.11
C VAL A 212 -10.34 -0.21 -31.59
N ARG A 213 -10.54 -1.39 -32.21
CA ARG A 213 -9.77 -2.60 -31.87
C ARG A 213 -8.27 -2.45 -32.10
N GLN A 214 -7.87 -1.78 -33.16
CA GLN A 214 -6.44 -1.56 -33.45
C GLN A 214 -5.83 -0.56 -32.46
N HIS A 215 -6.60 0.44 -32.06
CA HIS A 215 -6.13 1.44 -31.09
C HIS A 215 -5.93 0.82 -29.69
N ILE A 216 -6.89 0.00 -29.22
CA ILE A 216 -6.79 -0.70 -27.93
C ILE A 216 -5.61 -1.70 -27.91
N ARG A 217 -5.35 -2.39 -29.02
CA ARG A 217 -4.18 -3.29 -29.10
C ARG A 217 -2.85 -2.55 -29.05
N ARG A 218 -2.76 -1.36 -29.64
CA ARG A 218 -1.53 -0.52 -29.59
C ARG A 218 -1.28 0.14 -28.24
N SER A 219 -2.30 0.35 -27.42
CA SER A 219 -2.19 0.95 -26.09
C SER A 219 -1.90 -0.07 -24.98
N ARG A 220 -1.95 -1.37 -25.27
CA ARG A 220 -1.69 -2.46 -24.32
C ARG A 220 -0.41 -3.27 -24.61
N GLY A 221 0.35 -2.91 -25.63
CA GLY A 221 1.68 -3.43 -25.95
C GLY A 221 2.74 -2.37 -25.68
#